data_d5b0c431d5ba2d5959fddfc1bbe72002
#
_entry.id   d5b0c431d5ba2d5959fddfc1bbe72002
#
_cell.length_a   1.000
_cell.length_b   1.000
_cell.length_c   1.000
_cell.angle_alpha   90.00
_cell.angle_beta   90.00
_cell.angle_gamma   90.00
#
_symmetry.space_group_name_H-M   'P 1'
#
loop_
_entity.id
_entity.type
_entity.pdbx_description
1 polymer ?
#
loop_
_entity_poly.entity_id
_entity_poly.type
_entity_poly.pdbx_seq_one_letter_code
_entity_poly.pdbx_strand_id
1 'polypeptide(L)'
;MEVSSTLKKVMISYDGKVRLVIKNVPYGYRQYSVASALAALAAGDQGKYWEMHDLLFARWPQLDPESLVRYARELGLDLERFKQSMDSKGHKDAIERDLKLGDELHVYMTPTFFINGRKFVGEVRHREFEKIIEEELNYGKR
;
A
#
# COMPACT_ATOMS: atom_id res chain seq x y z
N MET A 1 -9.42 7.66 -2.64
CA MET A 1 -10.22 7.27 -1.44
C MET A 1 -11.17 6.11 -1.72
N GLU A 2 -11.71 6.00 -2.91
CA GLU A 2 -12.62 4.90 -3.30
C GLU A 2 -11.92 3.53 -3.33
N VAL A 3 -10.68 3.48 -3.79
CA VAL A 3 -9.87 2.25 -3.86
C VAL A 3 -9.65 1.58 -2.50
N SER A 4 -9.29 2.33 -1.45
CA SER A 4 -9.06 1.75 -0.11
C SER A 4 -10.34 1.12 0.47
N SER A 5 -11.50 1.76 0.27
CA SER A 5 -12.78 1.20 0.72
C SER A 5 -13.15 -0.05 -0.08
N THR A 6 -12.87 -0.05 -1.38
CA THR A 6 -13.10 -1.20 -2.26
C THR A 6 -12.23 -2.39 -1.83
N LEU A 7 -10.94 -2.18 -1.60
CA LEU A 7 -10.02 -3.24 -1.13
C LEU A 7 -10.44 -3.81 0.22
N LYS A 8 -10.86 -2.96 1.17
CA LYS A 8 -11.39 -3.44 2.46
C LYS A 8 -12.60 -4.36 2.30
N LYS A 9 -13.55 -3.99 1.45
CA LYS A 9 -14.72 -4.82 1.15
C LYS A 9 -14.32 -6.15 0.54
N VAL A 10 -13.40 -6.14 -0.44
CA VAL A 10 -12.86 -7.36 -1.05
C VAL A 10 -12.21 -8.27 -0.01
N MET A 11 -11.36 -7.73 0.85
CA MET A 11 -10.68 -8.52 1.89
C MET A 11 -11.65 -9.14 2.89
N ILE A 12 -12.76 -8.45 3.21
CA ILE A 12 -13.81 -8.99 4.08
C ILE A 12 -14.60 -10.08 3.35
N SER A 13 -15.02 -9.83 2.10
CA SER A 13 -15.85 -10.76 1.32
C SER A 13 -15.12 -12.07 0.96
N TYR A 14 -13.80 -12.00 0.84
CA TYR A 14 -12.95 -13.13 0.44
C TYR A 14 -11.93 -13.51 1.52
N ASP A 15 -12.31 -13.36 2.79
CA ASP A 15 -11.45 -13.72 3.92
C ASP A 15 -10.95 -15.17 3.80
N GLY A 16 -9.66 -15.36 4.04
CA GLY A 16 -8.97 -16.64 3.87
C GLY A 16 -8.78 -17.12 2.41
N LYS A 17 -9.35 -16.43 1.41
CA LYS A 17 -9.23 -16.80 -0.02
C LYS A 17 -8.34 -15.87 -0.80
N VAL A 18 -8.18 -14.63 -0.36
CA VAL A 18 -7.40 -13.58 -1.03
C VAL A 18 -6.36 -13.03 -0.08
N ARG A 19 -5.16 -12.79 -0.62
CA ARG A 19 -4.07 -12.09 0.06
C ARG A 19 -3.78 -10.78 -0.69
N LEU A 20 -3.83 -9.67 0.02
CA LEU A 20 -3.44 -8.36 -0.49
C LEU A 20 -1.96 -8.09 -0.18
N VAL A 21 -1.20 -7.73 -1.19
CA VAL A 21 0.20 -7.30 -1.07
C VAL A 21 0.33 -5.90 -1.68
N ILE A 22 0.87 -4.96 -0.91
CA ILE A 22 1.17 -3.62 -1.39
C ILE A 22 2.62 -3.56 -1.87
N LYS A 23 2.81 -2.96 -3.03
CA LYS A 23 4.12 -2.58 -3.58
C LYS A 23 4.20 -1.06 -3.67
N ASN A 24 5.28 -0.49 -3.17
CA ASN A 24 5.43 0.96 -3.09
C ASN A 24 6.12 1.48 -4.36
N VAL A 25 5.39 2.25 -5.15
CA VAL A 25 5.92 2.95 -6.33
C VAL A 25 5.73 4.45 -6.14
N PRO A 26 6.49 5.08 -5.21
CA PRO A 26 6.37 6.50 -4.95
C PRO A 26 6.89 7.31 -6.14
N TYR A 27 6.14 8.33 -6.55
CA TYR A 27 6.57 9.25 -7.58
C TYR A 27 7.61 10.22 -7.04
N GLY A 28 8.83 10.20 -7.59
CA GLY A 28 9.94 11.04 -7.14
C GLY A 28 9.67 12.56 -7.27
N TYR A 29 8.77 12.97 -8.18
CA TYR A 29 8.38 14.37 -8.35
C TYR A 29 7.31 14.85 -7.36
N ARG A 30 6.67 13.93 -6.62
CA ARG A 30 5.68 14.28 -5.58
C ARG A 30 6.37 14.42 -4.24
N GLN A 31 6.29 15.63 -3.69
CA GLN A 31 6.80 15.91 -2.36
C GLN A 31 6.21 14.91 -1.34
N TYR A 32 7.06 14.39 -0.47
CA TYR A 32 6.72 13.45 0.60
C TYR A 32 6.22 12.05 0.17
N SER A 33 6.19 11.71 -1.12
CA SER A 33 5.74 10.40 -1.57
C SER A 33 6.60 9.27 -1.01
N VAL A 34 7.93 9.42 -1.07
CA VAL A 34 8.88 8.45 -0.48
C VAL A 34 8.77 8.42 1.03
N ALA A 35 8.72 9.61 1.68
CA ALA A 35 8.59 9.69 3.14
C ALA A 35 7.31 9.02 3.65
N SER A 36 6.19 9.16 2.93
CA SER A 36 4.93 8.48 3.27
C SER A 36 5.03 6.96 3.15
N ALA A 37 5.69 6.46 2.11
CA ALA A 37 5.93 5.02 1.97
C ALA A 37 6.81 4.48 3.10
N LEU A 38 7.89 5.19 3.46
CA LEU A 38 8.74 4.85 4.60
C LEU A 38 7.97 4.88 5.92
N ALA A 39 7.08 5.85 6.12
CA ALA A 39 6.24 5.95 7.33
C ALA A 39 5.31 4.74 7.47
N ALA A 40 4.69 4.28 6.38
CA ALA A 40 3.86 3.08 6.40
C ALA A 40 4.67 1.83 6.76
N LEU A 41 5.87 1.66 6.17
CA LEU A 41 6.76 0.55 6.49
C LEU A 41 7.25 0.60 7.94
N ALA A 42 7.65 1.77 8.43
CA ALA A 42 8.10 1.97 9.80
C ALA A 42 6.98 1.68 10.83
N ALA A 43 5.76 2.07 10.53
CA ALA A 43 4.61 1.70 11.34
C ALA A 43 4.35 0.19 11.31
N GLY A 44 4.64 -0.45 10.18
CA GLY A 44 4.56 -1.90 9.99
C GLY A 44 5.47 -2.69 10.91
N ASP A 45 6.68 -2.18 11.22
CA ASP A 45 7.61 -2.77 12.19
C ASP A 45 7.05 -2.82 13.62
N GLN A 46 5.99 -2.05 13.88
CA GLN A 46 5.26 -2.01 15.14
C GLN A 46 3.81 -2.53 15.00
N GLY A 47 3.52 -3.27 13.92
CA GLY A 47 2.22 -3.90 13.68
C GLY A 47 1.10 -2.95 13.26
N LYS A 48 1.45 -1.72 12.79
CA LYS A 48 0.49 -0.66 12.46
C LYS A 48 0.57 -0.17 11.00
N TYR A 49 0.97 -1.07 10.07
CA TYR A 49 1.08 -0.73 8.66
C TYR A 49 -0.24 -0.20 8.08
N TRP A 50 -1.33 -0.93 8.27
CA TRP A 50 -2.61 -0.60 7.66
C TRP A 50 -3.25 0.64 8.27
N GLU A 51 -3.10 0.84 9.56
CA GLU A 51 -3.58 2.04 10.24
C GLU A 51 -2.83 3.29 9.74
N MET A 52 -1.50 3.20 9.60
CA MET A 52 -0.72 4.31 9.02
C MET A 52 -1.08 4.54 7.56
N HIS A 53 -1.16 3.49 6.75
CA HIS A 53 -1.58 3.55 5.34
C HIS A 53 -2.93 4.29 5.20
N ASP A 54 -3.92 3.93 6.00
CA ASP A 54 -5.23 4.57 5.97
C ASP A 54 -5.17 6.05 6.38
N LEU A 55 -4.40 6.39 7.41
CA LEU A 55 -4.20 7.78 7.83
C LEU A 55 -3.54 8.63 6.74
N LEU A 56 -2.52 8.11 6.08
CA LEU A 56 -1.83 8.82 4.99
C LEU A 56 -2.80 9.19 3.86
N PHE A 57 -3.70 8.29 3.48
CA PHE A 57 -4.72 8.58 2.48
C PHE A 57 -5.81 9.53 2.99
N ALA A 58 -6.24 9.36 4.23
CA ALA A 58 -7.29 10.20 4.84
C ALA A 58 -6.83 11.64 5.08
N ARG A 59 -5.55 11.84 5.34
CA ARG A 59 -4.96 13.14 5.71
C ARG A 59 -4.23 13.82 4.55
N TRP A 60 -4.23 13.22 3.35
CA TRP A 60 -3.67 13.89 2.18
C TRP A 60 -4.32 15.28 2.00
N PRO A 61 -3.55 16.38 1.73
CA PRO A 61 -2.13 16.41 1.38
C PRO A 61 -1.15 16.66 2.55
N GLN A 62 -1.57 16.63 3.82
CA GLN A 62 -0.72 16.87 4.99
C GLN A 62 0.22 15.67 5.24
N LEU A 63 1.30 15.57 4.47
CA LEU A 63 2.26 14.47 4.51
C LEU A 63 3.70 14.93 4.82
N ASP A 64 3.84 16.12 5.36
CA ASP A 64 5.13 16.65 5.80
C ASP A 64 5.71 15.85 6.98
N PRO A 65 7.02 15.92 7.25
CA PRO A 65 7.67 15.13 8.29
C PRO A 65 7.06 15.27 9.69
N GLU A 66 6.60 16.47 10.05
CA GLU A 66 5.96 16.72 11.35
C GLU A 66 4.60 16.02 11.41
N SER A 67 3.84 16.04 10.33
CA SER A 67 2.57 15.34 10.20
C SER A 67 2.75 13.82 10.33
N LEU A 68 3.78 13.24 9.69
CA LEU A 68 4.07 11.80 9.79
C LEU A 68 4.38 11.38 11.23
N VAL A 69 5.15 12.17 11.96
CA VAL A 69 5.44 11.93 13.39
C VAL A 69 4.17 12.07 14.25
N ARG A 70 3.31 13.05 13.94
CA ARG A 70 2.02 13.23 14.62
C ARG A 70 1.13 12.01 14.41
N TYR A 71 1.07 11.45 13.20
CA TYR A 71 0.30 10.23 12.92
C TYR A 71 0.85 9.01 13.66
N ALA A 72 2.18 8.87 13.73
CA ALA A 72 2.81 7.83 14.52
C ALA A 72 2.42 7.92 16.00
N ARG A 73 2.38 9.12 16.56
CA ARG A 73 1.92 9.37 17.94
C ARG A 73 0.44 9.04 18.11
N GLU A 74 -0.42 9.44 17.17
CA GLU A 74 -1.86 9.15 17.16
C GLU A 74 -2.13 7.63 17.18
N LEU A 75 -1.28 6.85 16.49
CA LEU A 75 -1.34 5.39 16.46
C LEU A 75 -0.70 4.70 17.68
N GLY A 76 -0.15 5.47 18.63
CA GLY A 76 0.48 4.93 19.82
C GLY A 76 1.83 4.26 19.58
N LEU A 77 2.53 4.64 18.49
CA LEU A 77 3.83 4.07 18.17
C LEU A 77 4.94 4.62 19.08
N ASP A 78 5.97 3.80 19.32
CA ASP A 78 7.24 4.26 19.84
C ASP A 78 7.89 5.18 18.80
N LEU A 79 8.00 6.47 19.12
CA LEU A 79 8.44 7.50 18.18
C LEU A 79 9.93 7.40 17.84
N GLU A 80 10.77 6.97 18.78
CA GLU A 80 12.20 6.78 18.50
C GLU A 80 12.44 5.60 17.58
N ARG A 81 11.78 4.47 17.83
CA ARG A 81 11.79 3.32 16.93
C ARG A 81 11.22 3.67 15.55
N PHE A 82 10.13 4.44 15.51
CA PHE A 82 9.52 4.88 14.26
C PHE A 82 10.50 5.71 13.41
N LYS A 83 11.16 6.71 14.00
CA LYS A 83 12.14 7.54 13.30
C LYS A 83 13.35 6.73 12.81
N GLN A 84 13.90 5.87 13.68
CA GLN A 84 15.00 4.98 13.30
C GLN A 84 14.60 4.05 12.16
N SER A 85 13.39 3.51 12.19
CA SER A 85 12.86 2.63 11.17
C SER A 85 12.64 3.36 9.83
N MET A 86 12.14 4.60 9.85
CA MET A 86 12.02 5.42 8.64
C MET A 86 13.37 5.63 7.94
N ASP A 87 14.46 5.72 8.70
CA ASP A 87 15.82 5.88 8.16
C ASP A 87 16.52 4.57 7.83
N SER A 88 15.87 3.43 8.09
CA SER A 88 16.48 2.12 7.91
C SER A 88 16.84 1.86 6.45
N LYS A 89 18.04 1.30 6.23
CA LYS A 89 18.46 0.85 4.90
C LYS A 89 17.52 -0.21 4.34
N GLY A 90 17.01 -1.10 5.18
CA GLY A 90 16.10 -2.19 4.77
C GLY A 90 14.83 -1.68 4.11
N HIS A 91 14.21 -0.61 4.64
CA HIS A 91 13.01 -0.01 4.04
C HIS A 91 13.33 0.76 2.76
N LYS A 92 14.45 1.50 2.73
CA LYS A 92 14.91 2.17 1.52
C LYS A 92 15.16 1.17 0.39
N ASP A 93 15.87 0.10 0.68
CA ASP A 93 16.13 -1.00 -0.28
C ASP A 93 14.82 -1.70 -0.71
N ALA A 94 13.84 -1.82 0.19
CA ALA A 94 12.53 -2.39 -0.16
C ALA A 94 11.79 -1.51 -1.17
N ILE A 95 11.79 -0.19 -0.99
CA ILE A 95 11.18 0.75 -1.95
C ILE A 95 11.92 0.71 -3.29
N GLU A 96 13.24 0.65 -3.28
CA GLU A 96 14.03 0.53 -4.53
C GLU A 96 13.69 -0.76 -5.29
N ARG A 97 13.57 -1.89 -4.59
CA ARG A 97 13.13 -3.17 -5.21
C ARG A 97 11.73 -3.07 -5.79
N ASP A 98 10.80 -2.41 -5.09
CA ASP A 98 9.44 -2.22 -5.55
C ASP A 98 9.38 -1.30 -6.78
N LEU A 99 10.18 -0.21 -6.81
CA LEU A 99 10.33 0.67 -7.97
C LEU A 99 10.88 -0.08 -9.18
N LYS A 100 11.94 -0.88 -8.99
CA LYS A 100 12.51 -1.70 -10.05
C LYS A 100 11.51 -2.71 -10.59
N LEU A 101 10.77 -3.40 -9.71
CA LEU A 101 9.69 -4.31 -10.11
C LEU A 101 8.59 -3.57 -10.88
N GLY A 102 8.23 -2.37 -10.45
CA GLY A 102 7.26 -1.52 -11.13
C GLY A 102 7.70 -1.19 -12.56
N ASP A 103 8.97 -0.87 -12.76
CA ASP A 103 9.58 -0.60 -14.07
C ASP A 103 9.55 -1.86 -14.97
N GLU A 104 9.99 -3.00 -14.44
CA GLU A 104 9.99 -4.29 -15.15
C GLU A 104 8.58 -4.72 -15.59
N LEU A 105 7.56 -4.41 -14.79
CA LEU A 105 6.15 -4.71 -15.07
C LEU A 105 5.43 -3.57 -15.81
N HIS A 106 6.15 -2.52 -16.23
CA HIS A 106 5.60 -1.37 -16.93
C HIS A 106 4.45 -0.70 -16.16
N VAL A 107 4.63 -0.48 -14.85
CA VAL A 107 3.69 0.23 -13.99
C VAL A 107 3.96 1.73 -14.08
N TYR A 108 3.29 2.42 -15.00
CA TYR A 108 3.46 3.87 -15.22
C TYR A 108 2.38 4.71 -14.55
N MET A 109 1.37 4.07 -13.99
CA MET A 109 0.25 4.72 -13.29
C MET A 109 -0.14 3.98 -12.04
N THR A 110 -0.53 4.72 -10.99
CA THR A 110 -1.08 4.16 -9.75
C THR A 110 -2.53 4.63 -9.55
N PRO A 111 -3.41 3.80 -9.03
CA PRO A 111 -3.16 2.41 -8.68
C PRO A 111 -3.05 1.49 -9.90
N THR A 112 -2.20 0.47 -9.83
CA THR A 112 -2.17 -0.67 -10.75
C THR A 112 -2.28 -1.95 -9.94
N PHE A 113 -3.12 -2.87 -10.37
CA PHE A 113 -3.37 -4.14 -9.70
C PHE A 113 -2.91 -5.32 -10.53
N PHE A 114 -2.39 -6.33 -9.87
CA PHE A 114 -2.14 -7.66 -10.44
C PHE A 114 -2.93 -8.68 -9.64
N ILE A 115 -3.88 -9.35 -10.27
CA ILE A 115 -4.70 -10.39 -9.66
C ILE A 115 -4.33 -11.70 -10.33
N ASN A 116 -3.55 -12.54 -9.63
CA ASN A 116 -2.97 -13.78 -10.19
C ASN A 116 -2.29 -13.55 -11.55
N GLY A 117 -1.52 -12.46 -11.69
CA GLY A 117 -0.79 -12.11 -12.92
C GLY A 117 -1.60 -11.30 -13.94
N ARG A 118 -2.89 -11.13 -13.77
CA ARG A 118 -3.72 -10.27 -14.64
C ARG A 118 -3.58 -8.81 -14.22
N LYS A 119 -3.12 -7.95 -15.13
CA LYS A 119 -2.86 -6.52 -14.88
C LYS A 119 -4.09 -5.67 -15.14
N PHE A 120 -4.38 -4.77 -14.20
CA PHE A 120 -5.45 -3.77 -14.27
C PHE A 120 -4.89 -2.40 -13.86
N VAL A 121 -5.09 -1.39 -14.70
CA VAL A 121 -4.55 -0.04 -14.50
C VAL A 121 -5.68 0.92 -14.12
N GLY A 122 -5.44 1.74 -13.10
CA GLY A 122 -6.40 2.71 -12.61
C GLY A 122 -7.37 2.14 -11.59
N GLU A 123 -8.44 2.87 -11.32
CA GLU A 123 -9.47 2.45 -10.37
C GLU A 123 -10.29 1.29 -10.93
N VAL A 124 -10.34 0.21 -10.16
CA VAL A 124 -11.18 -0.96 -10.45
C VAL A 124 -12.38 -0.94 -9.51
N ARG A 125 -13.58 -0.98 -10.07
CA ARG A 125 -14.83 -0.98 -9.30
C ARG A 125 -14.98 -2.29 -8.52
N HIS A 126 -15.65 -2.23 -7.39
CA HIS A 126 -15.83 -3.40 -6.51
C HIS A 126 -16.37 -4.63 -7.25
N ARG A 127 -17.41 -4.46 -8.07
CA ARG A 127 -17.99 -5.56 -8.88
C ARG A 127 -17.00 -6.17 -9.88
N GLU A 128 -16.07 -5.38 -10.39
CA GLU A 128 -15.03 -5.86 -11.30
C GLU A 128 -14.00 -6.70 -10.55
N PHE A 129 -13.60 -6.27 -9.35
CA PHE A 129 -12.77 -7.09 -8.46
C PHE A 129 -13.43 -8.43 -8.14
N GLU A 130 -14.70 -8.42 -7.72
CA GLU A 130 -15.44 -9.64 -7.40
C GLU A 130 -15.46 -10.60 -8.60
N LYS A 131 -15.80 -10.10 -9.78
CA LYS A 131 -15.83 -10.91 -11.00
C LYS A 131 -14.47 -11.56 -11.29
N ILE A 132 -13.39 -10.79 -11.23
CA ILE A 132 -12.05 -11.28 -11.51
C ILE A 132 -11.63 -12.33 -10.47
N ILE A 133 -11.87 -12.06 -9.20
CA ILE A 133 -11.53 -12.96 -8.09
C ILE A 133 -12.31 -14.28 -8.24
N GLU A 134 -13.61 -14.23 -8.53
CA GLU A 134 -14.42 -15.43 -8.75
C GLU A 134 -13.93 -16.24 -9.96
N GLU A 135 -13.56 -15.58 -11.06
CA GLU A 135 -12.94 -16.24 -12.21
C GLU A 135 -11.67 -16.98 -11.79
N GLU A 136 -10.77 -16.33 -11.04
CA GLU A 136 -9.51 -16.91 -10.58
C GLU A 136 -9.72 -18.07 -9.59
N LEU A 137 -10.64 -17.92 -8.65
CA LEU A 137 -10.97 -18.98 -7.69
C LEU A 137 -11.59 -20.21 -8.36
N ASN A 138 -12.29 -20.04 -9.46
CA ASN A 138 -12.89 -21.14 -10.22
C ASN A 138 -11.90 -21.78 -11.22
N TYR A 139 -10.90 -21.04 -11.70
CA TYR A 139 -9.88 -21.56 -12.61
C TYR A 139 -9.03 -22.65 -11.96
N GLY A 140 -8.72 -22.55 -10.70
CA GLY A 140 -7.96 -23.55 -9.93
C GLY A 140 -8.74 -24.83 -9.57
N LYS A 141 -10.03 -24.89 -9.91
CA LYS A 141 -10.91 -26.06 -9.65
C LYS A 141 -11.15 -26.94 -10.90
N ARG A 142 -10.54 -26.62 -12.02
CA ARG A 142 -10.54 -27.43 -13.26
C ARG A 142 -9.24 -28.26 -13.39
#